data_b298f0094f68b998bf11d6d2bc3e3d5f
#
_entry.id   b298f0094f68b998bf11d6d2bc3e3d5f
#
_cell.length_a   1.000
_cell.length_b   1.000
_cell.length_c   1.000
_cell.angle_alpha   90.00
_cell.angle_beta   90.00
_cell.angle_gamma   90.00
#
_symmetry.space_group_name_H-M   'P 1'
#
loop_
_entity.id
_entity.type
_entity.pdbx_description
1 polymer ?
#
loop_
_entity_poly.entity_id
_entity_poly.type
_entity_poly.pdbx_seq_one_letter_code
_entity_poly.pdbx_strand_id
1 'polypeptide(L)'
;MQPFGGTEIQLEYLKKHVSSDLLNKINLTTSIPEKTPVVIDKTNVLWIQNSYDQANLHYWFKNSFNHGKYDWYVFNSHWCYEKYRYFFKIPTDRCLVIKNGFDNDLILKQEFKPKEKIRLVYTSTPWRGLDVLLDAMELVKSDKVELDVYSSTQIYGDQFKQINDDTYIELYEKAKSLKNVNYKGFLHHDDLVKVLHTYDVFVYPNHWEETSCIAAIEALACGLLGVVTNYGALYETCADFPIYVPYLTDKKQLRDQFAYTIDSLPEVIKNVQDDKIKFQMKYYKQFYHWDVIKQYWERFLNGI
;
A
#
# COMPACT_ATOMS: atom_id res chain seq x y z
N MET A 1 7.65 -18.72 -8.65
CA MET A 1 6.66 -18.19 -7.67
C MET A 1 5.53 -17.56 -8.44
N GLN A 2 4.27 -17.76 -8.01
CA GLN A 2 3.12 -17.04 -8.55
C GLN A 2 3.13 -15.59 -8.06
N PRO A 3 2.52 -14.64 -8.78
CA PRO A 3 2.34 -13.28 -8.31
C PRO A 3 1.65 -13.25 -6.93
N PHE A 4 2.18 -12.45 -6.01
CA PHE A 4 1.63 -12.29 -4.67
C PHE A 4 1.74 -10.82 -4.22
N GLY A 5 1.10 -9.95 -4.99
CA GLY A 5 1.01 -8.52 -4.70
C GLY A 5 -0.16 -8.17 -3.78
N GLY A 6 -0.40 -6.88 -3.61
CA GLY A 6 -1.45 -6.39 -2.72
C GLY A 6 -2.85 -6.90 -3.04
N THR A 7 -3.18 -7.08 -4.32
CA THR A 7 -4.49 -7.62 -4.73
C THR A 7 -4.66 -9.08 -4.28
N GLU A 8 -3.63 -9.90 -4.45
CA GLU A 8 -3.63 -11.31 -4.07
C GLU A 8 -3.73 -11.48 -2.55
N ILE A 9 -2.98 -10.70 -1.78
CA ILE A 9 -3.05 -10.66 -0.31
C ILE A 9 -4.48 -10.35 0.15
N GLN A 10 -5.09 -9.30 -0.39
CA GLN A 10 -6.44 -8.91 0.01
C GLN A 10 -7.49 -9.94 -0.42
N LEU A 11 -7.31 -10.61 -1.55
CA LEU A 11 -8.19 -11.70 -1.99
C LEU A 11 -8.07 -12.93 -1.07
N GLU A 12 -6.88 -13.26 -0.59
CA GLU A 12 -6.70 -14.33 0.40
C GLU A 12 -7.36 -13.99 1.73
N TYR A 13 -7.20 -12.76 2.21
CA TYR A 13 -7.89 -12.31 3.42
C TYR A 13 -9.42 -12.34 3.26
N LEU A 14 -9.94 -11.93 2.10
CA LEU A 14 -11.38 -12.05 1.82
C LEU A 14 -11.86 -13.49 1.94
N LYS A 15 -11.15 -14.44 1.33
CA LYS A 15 -11.48 -15.87 1.38
C LYS A 15 -11.32 -16.48 2.78
N LYS A 16 -10.39 -15.97 3.56
CA LYS A 16 -10.11 -16.40 4.95
C LYS A 16 -11.22 -15.96 5.91
N HIS A 17 -11.73 -14.75 5.74
CA HIS A 17 -12.60 -14.10 6.72
C HIS A 17 -14.09 -14.13 6.38
N VAL A 18 -14.45 -14.22 5.11
CA VAL A 18 -15.84 -14.26 4.63
C VAL A 18 -16.21 -15.68 4.22
N SER A 19 -17.40 -16.15 4.64
CA SER A 19 -17.82 -17.52 4.37
C SER A 19 -17.93 -17.80 2.88
N SER A 20 -17.62 -19.04 2.48
CA SER A 20 -17.75 -19.52 1.10
C SER A 20 -19.19 -19.40 0.58
N ASP A 21 -20.20 -19.60 1.45
CA ASP A 21 -21.61 -19.51 1.07
C ASP A 21 -21.97 -18.09 0.61
N LEU A 22 -21.43 -17.05 1.29
CA LEU A 22 -21.62 -15.67 0.87
C LEU A 22 -20.85 -15.35 -0.40
N LEU A 23 -19.60 -15.80 -0.50
CA LEU A 23 -18.76 -15.55 -1.68
C LEU A 23 -19.29 -16.26 -2.92
N ASN A 24 -19.96 -17.41 -2.78
CA ASN A 24 -20.58 -18.15 -3.89
C ASN A 24 -21.77 -17.43 -4.52
N LYS A 25 -22.36 -16.43 -3.86
CA LYS A 25 -23.45 -15.61 -4.44
C LYS A 25 -22.97 -14.71 -5.56
N ILE A 26 -21.69 -14.38 -5.59
CA ILE A 26 -21.12 -13.42 -6.55
C ILE A 26 -20.16 -14.09 -7.53
N ASN A 27 -19.98 -13.44 -8.66
CA ASN A 27 -18.85 -13.64 -9.57
C ASN A 27 -17.87 -12.47 -9.40
N LEU A 28 -16.79 -12.71 -8.64
CA LEU A 28 -15.83 -11.68 -8.28
C LEU A 28 -14.70 -11.58 -9.31
N THR A 29 -14.56 -10.41 -9.90
CA THR A 29 -13.39 -10.04 -10.72
C THR A 29 -12.54 -9.03 -9.95
N THR A 30 -11.22 -9.20 -9.94
CA THR A 30 -10.29 -8.30 -9.26
C THR A 30 -9.45 -7.49 -10.24
N SER A 31 -9.30 -6.21 -9.98
CA SER A 31 -8.41 -5.25 -10.65
C SER A 31 -8.71 -5.00 -12.12
N ILE A 32 -8.64 -6.02 -12.96
CA ILE A 32 -8.76 -5.90 -14.43
C ILE A 32 -10.12 -6.44 -14.86
N PRO A 33 -10.98 -5.59 -15.45
CA PRO A 33 -12.25 -6.03 -16.01
C PRO A 33 -12.07 -7.19 -17.00
N GLU A 34 -13.05 -8.10 -17.01
CA GLU A 34 -13.08 -9.27 -17.91
C GLU A 34 -11.92 -10.28 -17.72
N LYS A 35 -11.06 -10.09 -16.72
CA LYS A 35 -10.10 -11.13 -16.30
C LYS A 35 -10.82 -12.42 -15.90
N THR A 36 -12.00 -12.27 -15.29
CA THR A 36 -12.96 -13.36 -15.06
C THR A 36 -14.19 -13.08 -15.93
N PRO A 37 -14.66 -14.03 -16.75
CA PRO A 37 -15.87 -13.87 -17.56
C PRO A 37 -17.09 -13.51 -16.70
N VAL A 38 -17.97 -12.66 -17.23
CA VAL A 38 -19.26 -12.33 -16.59
C VAL A 38 -20.16 -13.57 -16.60
N VAL A 39 -20.88 -13.80 -15.51
CA VAL A 39 -21.79 -14.95 -15.35
C VAL A 39 -23.24 -14.45 -15.25
N ILE A 40 -24.12 -14.94 -16.12
CA ILE A 40 -25.50 -14.43 -16.25
C ILE A 40 -26.32 -14.64 -14.99
N ASP A 41 -26.17 -15.78 -14.32
CA ASP A 41 -26.96 -16.17 -13.16
C ASP A 41 -26.33 -15.82 -11.81
N LYS A 42 -25.35 -14.93 -11.80
CA LYS A 42 -24.68 -14.44 -10.58
C LYS A 42 -24.56 -12.94 -10.59
N THR A 43 -24.54 -12.34 -9.41
CA THR A 43 -24.16 -10.94 -9.23
C THR A 43 -22.68 -10.76 -9.57
N ASN A 44 -22.39 -10.00 -10.62
CA ASN A 44 -21.02 -9.73 -11.07
C ASN A 44 -20.46 -8.53 -10.33
N VAL A 45 -19.37 -8.72 -9.62
CA VAL A 45 -18.71 -7.70 -8.81
C VAL A 45 -17.30 -7.45 -9.34
N LEU A 46 -16.97 -6.20 -9.64
CA LEU A 46 -15.61 -5.77 -9.94
C LEU A 46 -14.98 -5.09 -8.71
N TRP A 47 -14.00 -5.76 -8.12
CA TRP A 47 -13.21 -5.20 -7.01
C TRP A 47 -11.98 -4.48 -7.55
N ILE A 48 -12.03 -3.16 -7.55
CA ILE A 48 -11.02 -2.28 -8.14
C ILE A 48 -9.89 -2.04 -7.13
N GLN A 49 -8.69 -2.46 -7.52
CA GLN A 49 -7.45 -2.32 -6.74
C GLN A 49 -6.41 -1.43 -7.46
N ASN A 50 -6.64 -1.11 -8.74
CA ASN A 50 -5.70 -0.41 -9.58
C ASN A 50 -6.13 1.04 -9.84
N SER A 51 -5.15 1.90 -10.12
CA SER A 51 -5.44 3.30 -10.47
C SER A 51 -6.10 3.43 -11.84
N TYR A 52 -6.94 4.43 -11.97
CA TYR A 52 -7.77 4.75 -13.14
C TYR A 52 -6.96 5.08 -14.41
N ASP A 53 -5.72 5.54 -14.25
CA ASP A 53 -4.82 6.02 -15.31
C ASP A 53 -4.07 4.90 -16.04
N GLN A 54 -4.18 3.65 -15.57
CA GLN A 54 -3.60 2.52 -16.28
C GLN A 54 -4.27 2.34 -17.64
N ALA A 55 -3.47 2.26 -18.72
CA ALA A 55 -3.94 2.33 -20.09
C ALA A 55 -5.07 1.34 -20.44
N ASN A 56 -4.97 0.08 -19.96
CA ASN A 56 -5.99 -0.95 -20.17
C ASN A 56 -7.30 -0.62 -19.44
N LEU A 57 -7.23 -0.11 -18.21
CA LEU A 57 -8.40 0.29 -17.42
C LEU A 57 -9.04 1.53 -18.01
N HIS A 58 -8.23 2.54 -18.35
CA HIS A 58 -8.70 3.76 -18.99
C HIS A 58 -9.47 3.46 -20.27
N TYR A 59 -8.92 2.61 -21.14
CA TYR A 59 -9.58 2.19 -22.37
C TYR A 59 -10.93 1.51 -22.11
N TRP A 60 -10.98 0.58 -21.16
CA TRP A 60 -12.20 -0.17 -20.84
C TRP A 60 -13.29 0.71 -20.23
N PHE A 61 -12.95 1.51 -19.23
CA PHE A 61 -13.91 2.37 -18.51
C PHE A 61 -14.39 3.58 -19.32
N LYS A 62 -13.61 4.05 -20.31
CA LYS A 62 -14.00 5.14 -21.20
C LYS A 62 -15.21 4.78 -22.05
N ASN A 63 -15.45 3.51 -22.31
CA ASN A 63 -16.64 3.02 -22.99
C ASN A 63 -17.78 2.77 -21.97
N SER A 64 -18.75 3.69 -21.91
CA SER A 64 -19.86 3.62 -20.96
C SER A 64 -20.75 2.36 -21.11
N PHE A 65 -20.79 1.74 -22.29
CA PHE A 65 -21.49 0.44 -22.48
C PHE A 65 -20.91 -0.67 -21.60
N ASN A 66 -19.63 -0.60 -21.27
CA ASN A 66 -18.99 -1.57 -20.38
C ASN A 66 -19.46 -1.44 -18.93
N HIS A 67 -19.96 -0.27 -18.51
CA HIS A 67 -20.40 -0.07 -17.14
C HIS A 67 -21.60 -0.95 -16.75
N GLY A 68 -22.36 -1.42 -17.71
CA GLY A 68 -23.47 -2.36 -17.47
C GLY A 68 -23.05 -3.82 -17.30
N LYS A 69 -21.77 -4.18 -17.51
CA LYS A 69 -21.28 -5.56 -17.41
C LYS A 69 -21.13 -6.04 -15.97
N TYR A 70 -21.00 -5.12 -15.02
CA TYR A 70 -20.93 -5.45 -13.60
C TYR A 70 -22.12 -4.85 -12.86
N ASP A 71 -22.67 -5.64 -11.95
CA ASP A 71 -23.77 -5.21 -11.09
C ASP A 71 -23.26 -4.28 -9.98
N TRP A 72 -22.03 -4.51 -9.51
CA TRP A 72 -21.39 -3.71 -8.46
C TRP A 72 -19.92 -3.46 -8.72
N TYR A 73 -19.48 -2.27 -8.28
CA TYR A 73 -18.09 -1.83 -8.25
C TYR A 73 -17.66 -1.61 -6.80
N VAL A 74 -16.66 -2.33 -6.33
CA VAL A 74 -16.09 -2.19 -5.00
C VAL A 74 -14.72 -1.54 -5.10
N PHE A 75 -14.53 -0.39 -4.45
CA PHE A 75 -13.29 0.38 -4.46
C PHE A 75 -12.56 0.20 -3.12
N ASN A 76 -11.23 0.23 -3.14
CA ASN A 76 -10.40 0.08 -1.96
C ASN A 76 -10.15 1.41 -1.20
N SER A 77 -10.62 2.54 -1.71
CA SER A 77 -10.58 3.86 -1.06
C SER A 77 -11.60 4.82 -1.66
N HIS A 78 -11.95 5.88 -0.92
CA HIS A 78 -12.79 6.97 -1.44
C HIS A 78 -12.05 7.73 -2.54
N TRP A 79 -10.72 7.93 -2.38
CA TRP A 79 -9.90 8.55 -3.42
C TRP A 79 -10.01 7.79 -4.75
N CYS A 80 -9.87 6.47 -4.72
CA CYS A 80 -10.00 5.63 -5.92
C CYS A 80 -11.40 5.75 -6.54
N TYR A 81 -12.45 5.63 -5.71
CA TYR A 81 -13.84 5.81 -6.14
C TYR A 81 -14.07 7.17 -6.80
N GLU A 82 -13.62 8.28 -6.20
CA GLU A 82 -13.80 9.62 -6.74
C GLU A 82 -13.08 9.81 -8.08
N LYS A 83 -11.89 9.22 -8.26
CA LYS A 83 -11.19 9.25 -9.55
C LYS A 83 -12.00 8.55 -10.64
N TYR A 84 -12.48 7.34 -10.40
CA TYR A 84 -13.29 6.61 -11.37
C TYR A 84 -14.62 7.33 -11.66
N ARG A 85 -15.28 7.84 -10.63
CA ARG A 85 -16.50 8.64 -10.78
C ARG A 85 -16.27 9.89 -11.63
N TYR A 86 -15.20 10.60 -11.38
CA TYR A 86 -14.88 11.83 -12.09
C TYR A 86 -14.53 11.59 -13.55
N PHE A 87 -13.62 10.65 -13.81
CA PHE A 87 -13.09 10.44 -15.16
C PHE A 87 -14.03 9.61 -16.05
N PHE A 88 -14.73 8.63 -15.50
CA PHE A 88 -15.49 7.67 -16.29
C PHE A 88 -17.01 7.78 -16.12
N LYS A 89 -17.49 8.57 -15.18
CA LYS A 89 -18.93 8.76 -14.92
C LYS A 89 -19.64 7.42 -14.62
N ILE A 90 -18.99 6.54 -13.90
CA ILE A 90 -19.58 5.24 -13.52
C ILE A 90 -20.88 5.44 -12.71
N PRO A 91 -21.85 4.48 -12.77
CA PRO A 91 -23.10 4.56 -12.02
C PRO A 91 -22.84 4.54 -10.51
N THR A 92 -23.18 5.62 -9.80
CA THR A 92 -22.88 5.77 -8.37
C THR A 92 -23.72 4.91 -7.46
N ASP A 93 -24.91 4.52 -7.91
CA ASP A 93 -25.85 3.63 -7.22
C ASP A 93 -25.35 2.17 -7.15
N ARG A 94 -24.31 1.84 -7.89
CA ARG A 94 -23.67 0.52 -7.94
C ARG A 94 -22.24 0.53 -7.37
N CYS A 95 -21.88 1.56 -6.63
CA CYS A 95 -20.52 1.72 -6.12
C CYS A 95 -20.47 1.61 -4.61
N LEU A 96 -19.46 0.89 -4.11
CA LEU A 96 -19.16 0.75 -2.69
C LEU A 96 -17.68 1.01 -2.46
N VAL A 97 -17.36 1.51 -1.27
CA VAL A 97 -15.99 1.59 -0.79
C VAL A 97 -15.81 0.60 0.35
N ILE A 98 -14.99 -0.43 0.13
CA ILE A 98 -14.54 -1.37 1.16
C ILE A 98 -13.02 -1.33 1.16
N LYS A 99 -12.45 -0.81 2.23
CA LYS A 99 -11.01 -0.57 2.35
C LYS A 99 -10.21 -1.87 2.32
N ASN A 100 -8.97 -1.81 1.86
CA ASN A 100 -7.98 -2.83 2.12
C ASN A 100 -7.60 -2.84 3.60
N GLY A 101 -7.06 -3.96 4.08
CA GLY A 101 -6.72 -4.09 5.48
C GLY A 101 -5.53 -5.01 5.74
N PHE A 102 -5.17 -5.12 7.03
CA PHE A 102 -4.18 -6.04 7.56
C PHE A 102 -4.84 -7.10 8.44
N ASP A 103 -4.13 -8.20 8.71
CA ASP A 103 -4.66 -9.33 9.49
C ASP A 103 -3.79 -9.61 10.74
N ASN A 104 -4.19 -10.61 11.51
CA ASN A 104 -3.59 -11.02 12.78
C ASN A 104 -2.16 -11.56 12.69
N ASP A 105 -1.66 -11.87 11.49
CA ASP A 105 -0.28 -12.27 11.25
C ASP A 105 0.73 -11.13 11.40
N LEU A 106 0.26 -9.87 11.35
CA LEU A 106 1.07 -8.69 11.63
C LEU A 106 1.47 -8.63 13.13
N ILE A 107 2.76 -8.71 13.42
CA ILE A 107 3.27 -8.55 14.77
C ILE A 107 3.32 -7.07 15.14
N LEU A 108 2.60 -6.69 16.19
CA LEU A 108 2.50 -5.31 16.64
C LEU A 108 3.63 -4.95 17.61
N LYS A 109 4.08 -3.69 17.57
CA LYS A 109 4.97 -3.15 18.61
C LYS A 109 4.28 -3.13 19.97
N GLN A 110 5.03 -3.50 21.00
CA GLN A 110 4.56 -3.38 22.38
C GLN A 110 4.72 -1.95 22.91
N GLU A 111 5.77 -1.27 22.47
CA GLU A 111 6.13 0.07 22.92
C GLU A 111 6.96 0.77 21.84
N PHE A 112 6.74 2.07 21.69
CA PHE A 112 7.58 2.93 20.85
C PHE A 112 8.65 3.58 21.74
N LYS A 113 9.86 3.03 21.70
CA LYS A 113 11.03 3.55 22.44
C LYS A 113 12.06 4.09 21.47
N PRO A 114 12.45 5.36 21.62
CA PRO A 114 13.58 5.90 20.87
C PRO A 114 14.85 5.07 21.13
N LYS A 115 15.55 4.73 20.05
CA LYS A 115 16.82 4.01 20.11
C LYS A 115 17.94 4.98 19.74
N GLU A 116 19.17 4.63 20.11
CA GLU A 116 20.33 5.38 19.68
C GLU A 116 20.44 5.44 18.16
N LYS A 117 20.17 4.32 17.49
CA LYS A 117 20.09 4.20 16.04
C LYS A 117 18.65 3.95 15.60
N ILE A 118 18.14 4.82 14.75
CA ILE A 118 16.77 4.77 14.21
C ILE A 118 16.77 3.88 12.98
N ARG A 119 15.94 2.83 13.01
CA ARG A 119 15.79 1.90 11.91
C ARG A 119 14.63 2.31 11.01
N LEU A 120 14.97 2.73 9.81
CA LEU A 120 14.03 3.03 8.75
C LEU A 120 13.73 1.76 7.95
N VAL A 121 12.53 1.66 7.36
CA VAL A 121 12.18 0.59 6.45
C VAL A 121 11.43 1.10 5.22
N TYR A 122 11.75 0.54 4.06
CA TYR A 122 11.02 0.65 2.81
C TYR A 122 10.57 -0.74 2.35
N THR A 123 9.27 -0.91 2.08
CA THR A 123 8.67 -2.22 1.76
C THR A 123 7.76 -2.14 0.53
N SER A 124 8.30 -1.76 -0.61
CA SER A 124 7.51 -1.64 -1.84
C SER A 124 8.35 -1.95 -3.09
N THR A 125 7.69 -1.94 -4.24
CA THR A 125 8.33 -2.13 -5.55
C THR A 125 9.26 -0.96 -5.90
N PRO A 126 10.30 -1.19 -6.72
CA PRO A 126 11.33 -0.18 -6.97
C PRO A 126 10.82 1.10 -7.63
N TRP A 127 9.77 1.03 -8.45
CA TRP A 127 9.20 2.22 -9.13
C TRP A 127 8.31 3.11 -8.26
N ARG A 128 8.13 2.78 -6.99
CA ARG A 128 7.30 3.54 -6.06
C ARG A 128 8.11 4.50 -5.17
N GLY A 129 9.17 5.07 -5.75
CA GLY A 129 9.98 6.11 -5.10
C GLY A 129 11.28 5.60 -4.45
N LEU A 130 11.70 4.35 -4.70
CA LEU A 130 12.98 3.87 -4.20
C LEU A 130 14.15 4.70 -4.75
N ASP A 131 14.07 5.17 -6.00
CA ASP A 131 15.04 6.07 -6.60
C ASP A 131 15.20 7.36 -5.80
N VAL A 132 14.09 8.01 -5.49
CA VAL A 132 14.07 9.25 -4.67
C VAL A 132 14.61 8.97 -3.26
N LEU A 133 14.25 7.82 -2.66
CA LEU A 133 14.70 7.47 -1.32
C LEU A 133 16.21 7.25 -1.26
N LEU A 134 16.78 6.51 -2.21
CA LEU A 134 18.22 6.26 -2.24
C LEU A 134 19.00 7.53 -2.52
N ASP A 135 18.51 8.39 -3.42
CA ASP A 135 19.09 9.72 -3.65
C ASP A 135 19.03 10.60 -2.38
N ALA A 136 17.95 10.50 -1.59
CA ALA A 136 17.84 11.19 -0.31
C ALA A 136 18.82 10.63 0.72
N MET A 137 18.93 9.30 0.85
CA MET A 137 19.86 8.65 1.79
C MET A 137 21.33 8.96 1.50
N GLU A 138 21.68 9.24 0.25
CA GLU A 138 23.02 9.71 -0.14
C GLU A 138 23.33 11.11 0.43
N LEU A 139 22.32 11.96 0.63
CA LEU A 139 22.43 13.31 1.17
C LEU A 139 22.30 13.37 2.70
N VAL A 140 21.73 12.33 3.31
CA VAL A 140 21.55 12.24 4.77
C VAL A 140 22.90 12.27 5.49
N LYS A 141 23.03 13.18 6.45
CA LYS A 141 24.26 13.43 7.21
C LYS A 141 24.29 12.73 8.57
N SER A 142 23.10 12.41 9.10
CA SER A 142 22.97 11.77 10.41
C SER A 142 23.51 10.34 10.36
N ASP A 143 24.43 10.01 11.25
CA ASP A 143 24.95 8.66 11.50
C ASP A 143 24.00 7.82 12.38
N LYS A 144 22.91 8.43 12.87
CA LYS A 144 21.92 7.81 13.74
C LYS A 144 20.77 7.14 12.98
N VAL A 145 20.75 7.22 11.66
CA VAL A 145 19.70 6.59 10.84
C VAL A 145 20.27 5.48 9.96
N GLU A 146 19.50 4.41 9.78
CA GLU A 146 19.85 3.28 8.94
C GLU A 146 18.57 2.78 8.24
N LEU A 147 18.66 2.52 6.93
CA LEU A 147 17.54 2.11 6.10
C LEU A 147 17.68 0.64 5.67
N ASP A 148 16.70 -0.16 5.97
CA ASP A 148 16.52 -1.49 5.37
C ASP A 148 15.53 -1.39 4.19
N VAL A 149 15.91 -1.93 3.03
CA VAL A 149 15.12 -1.89 1.79
C VAL A 149 14.68 -3.29 1.40
N TYR A 150 13.39 -3.58 1.56
CA TYR A 150 12.73 -4.75 1.00
C TYR A 150 12.04 -4.34 -0.30
N SER A 151 12.72 -4.59 -1.42
CA SER A 151 12.23 -4.19 -2.74
C SER A 151 12.70 -5.15 -3.80
N SER A 152 11.77 -5.62 -4.64
CA SER A 152 12.07 -6.50 -5.77
C SER A 152 10.88 -6.51 -6.74
N THR A 153 11.16 -6.79 -8.00
CA THR A 153 10.13 -7.09 -9.00
C THR A 153 9.53 -8.50 -8.82
N GLN A 154 10.18 -9.36 -8.02
CA GLN A 154 9.78 -10.75 -7.76
C GLN A 154 8.40 -10.90 -7.11
N ILE A 155 7.88 -9.85 -6.46
CA ILE A 155 6.52 -9.84 -5.91
C ILE A 155 5.44 -10.15 -6.96
N TYR A 156 5.71 -9.87 -8.24
CA TYR A 156 4.83 -10.18 -9.36
C TYR A 156 5.18 -11.52 -10.07
N GLY A 157 5.97 -12.36 -9.40
CA GLY A 157 6.35 -13.70 -9.86
C GLY A 157 7.68 -13.74 -10.61
N ASP A 158 8.23 -14.97 -10.75
CA ASP A 158 9.55 -15.17 -11.33
C ASP A 158 9.62 -14.74 -12.80
N GLN A 159 8.56 -14.94 -13.56
CA GLN A 159 8.49 -14.52 -14.97
C GLN A 159 8.56 -13.01 -15.10
N PHE A 160 7.84 -12.27 -14.26
CA PHE A 160 7.88 -10.81 -14.26
C PHE A 160 9.27 -10.31 -13.87
N LYS A 161 9.91 -10.95 -12.88
CA LYS A 161 11.28 -10.63 -12.48
C LYS A 161 12.26 -10.81 -13.64
N GLN A 162 12.23 -11.95 -14.34
CA GLN A 162 13.12 -12.22 -15.46
C GLN A 162 13.05 -11.17 -16.57
N ILE A 163 11.87 -10.57 -16.78
CA ILE A 163 11.65 -9.57 -17.84
C ILE A 163 12.04 -8.16 -17.38
N ASN A 164 11.83 -7.82 -16.10
CA ASN A 164 11.86 -6.44 -15.63
C ASN A 164 13.00 -6.12 -14.65
N ASP A 165 13.68 -7.13 -14.07
CA ASP A 165 14.67 -6.91 -13.01
C ASP A 165 15.89 -6.12 -13.51
N ASP A 166 16.28 -6.34 -14.78
CA ASP A 166 17.39 -5.63 -15.42
C ASP A 166 17.19 -4.10 -15.41
N THR A 167 15.96 -3.63 -15.50
CA THR A 167 15.63 -2.20 -15.43
C THR A 167 16.02 -1.56 -14.09
N TYR A 168 16.10 -2.35 -13.02
CA TYR A 168 16.34 -1.86 -11.67
C TYR A 168 17.70 -2.29 -11.08
N ILE A 169 18.56 -2.96 -11.85
CA ILE A 169 19.89 -3.42 -11.39
C ILE A 169 20.69 -2.23 -10.83
N GLU A 170 20.79 -1.13 -11.57
CA GLU A 170 21.56 0.03 -11.14
C GLU A 170 21.02 0.60 -9.81
N LEU A 171 19.71 0.59 -9.63
CA LEU A 171 19.06 1.04 -8.40
C LEU A 171 19.38 0.12 -7.21
N TYR A 172 19.38 -1.20 -7.43
CA TYR A 172 19.76 -2.17 -6.40
C TYR A 172 21.26 -2.11 -6.05
N GLU A 173 22.13 -1.90 -7.04
CA GLU A 173 23.55 -1.70 -6.78
C GLU A 173 23.82 -0.39 -6.04
N LYS A 174 23.11 0.69 -6.36
CA LYS A 174 23.12 1.92 -5.58
C LYS A 174 22.73 1.65 -4.12
N ALA A 175 21.65 0.92 -3.88
CA ALA A 175 21.21 0.57 -2.52
C ALA A 175 22.29 -0.19 -1.74
N LYS A 176 23.01 -1.12 -2.39
CA LYS A 176 24.11 -1.88 -1.76
C LYS A 176 25.36 -1.05 -1.51
N SER A 177 25.58 0.02 -2.27
CA SER A 177 26.78 0.87 -2.16
C SER A 177 26.72 1.90 -1.04
N LEU A 178 25.51 2.28 -0.59
CA LEU A 178 25.32 3.30 0.45
C LEU A 178 25.57 2.72 1.84
N LYS A 179 26.39 3.39 2.64
CA LYS A 179 26.82 2.91 3.98
C LYS A 179 25.68 2.83 5.01
N ASN A 180 24.65 3.67 4.83
CA ASN A 180 23.49 3.80 5.71
C ASN A 180 22.25 3.07 5.16
N VAL A 181 22.43 2.20 4.15
CA VAL A 181 21.36 1.43 3.51
C VAL A 181 21.73 -0.05 3.47
N ASN A 182 20.80 -0.90 3.87
CA ASN A 182 20.91 -2.35 3.77
C ASN A 182 19.87 -2.85 2.75
N TYR A 183 20.30 -3.26 1.57
CA TYR A 183 19.42 -3.87 0.59
C TYR A 183 19.12 -5.32 0.97
N LYS A 184 17.87 -5.60 1.32
CA LYS A 184 17.37 -6.93 1.75
C LYS A 184 16.75 -7.74 0.60
N GLY A 185 16.47 -7.10 -0.53
CA GLY A 185 15.83 -7.76 -1.67
C GLY A 185 14.37 -8.12 -1.42
N PHE A 186 13.97 -9.28 -1.93
CA PHE A 186 12.62 -9.82 -1.75
C PHE A 186 12.47 -10.52 -0.40
N LEU A 187 11.37 -10.23 0.29
CA LEU A 187 10.90 -10.99 1.43
C LEU A 187 9.42 -11.34 1.19
N HIS A 188 9.02 -12.57 1.45
CA HIS A 188 7.61 -12.95 1.35
C HIS A 188 6.79 -12.17 2.37
N HIS A 189 5.54 -11.83 2.00
CA HIS A 189 4.66 -11.02 2.85
C HIS A 189 4.50 -11.60 4.27
N ASP A 190 4.30 -12.92 4.39
CA ASP A 190 4.15 -13.62 5.68
C ASP A 190 5.36 -13.47 6.61
N ASP A 191 6.54 -13.23 6.06
CA ASP A 191 7.75 -13.00 6.84
C ASP A 191 8.00 -11.51 7.06
N LEU A 192 7.60 -10.65 6.11
CA LEU A 192 7.69 -9.21 6.24
C LEU A 192 6.86 -8.69 7.41
N VAL A 193 5.59 -9.13 7.54
CA VAL A 193 4.69 -8.73 8.65
C VAL A 193 5.22 -9.13 10.03
N LYS A 194 6.06 -10.17 10.11
CA LYS A 194 6.71 -10.62 11.35
C LYS A 194 7.89 -9.75 11.77
N VAL A 195 8.52 -9.03 10.85
CA VAL A 195 9.73 -8.24 11.13
C VAL A 195 9.47 -6.73 11.23
N LEU A 196 8.33 -6.23 10.73
CA LEU A 196 8.02 -4.80 10.72
C LEU A 196 8.13 -4.16 12.11
N HIS A 197 7.67 -4.83 13.17
CA HIS A 197 7.74 -4.33 14.54
C HIS A 197 9.16 -4.00 15.03
N THR A 198 10.19 -4.47 14.34
CA THR A 198 11.59 -4.20 14.70
C THR A 198 12.11 -2.86 14.19
N TYR A 199 11.39 -2.20 13.27
CA TYR A 199 11.71 -0.89 12.70
C TYR A 199 11.05 0.24 13.49
N ASP A 200 11.55 1.46 13.31
CA ASP A 200 11.04 2.65 14.00
C ASP A 200 10.23 3.55 13.06
N VAL A 201 10.65 3.63 11.80
CA VAL A 201 10.05 4.54 10.81
C VAL A 201 9.84 3.83 9.47
N PHE A 202 8.65 3.95 8.94
CA PHE A 202 8.33 3.61 7.55
C PHE A 202 8.55 4.83 6.67
N VAL A 203 9.41 4.74 5.65
CA VAL A 203 9.74 5.86 4.75
C VAL A 203 9.28 5.53 3.33
N TYR A 204 8.42 6.40 2.78
CA TYR A 204 7.78 6.14 1.50
C TYR A 204 7.66 7.40 0.63
N PRO A 205 8.71 7.77 -0.13
CA PRO A 205 8.72 8.93 -1.04
C PRO A 205 7.99 8.60 -2.35
N ASN A 206 6.77 8.12 -2.22
CA ASN A 206 6.01 7.64 -3.35
C ASN A 206 5.64 8.76 -4.33
N HIS A 207 5.87 8.51 -5.62
CA HIS A 207 5.48 9.37 -6.73
C HIS A 207 4.50 8.68 -7.70
N TRP A 208 3.87 7.60 -7.23
CA TRP A 208 2.82 6.87 -7.92
C TRP A 208 1.45 7.19 -7.29
N GLU A 209 0.39 7.31 -8.09
CA GLU A 209 -0.97 7.50 -7.55
C GLU A 209 -1.46 6.21 -6.87
N GLU A 210 -1.18 6.08 -5.56
CA GLU A 210 -1.67 4.97 -4.76
C GLU A 210 -3.20 4.98 -4.68
N THR A 211 -3.80 3.80 -4.82
CA THR A 211 -5.25 3.61 -4.58
C THR A 211 -5.55 3.25 -3.13
N SER A 212 -4.64 2.52 -2.48
CA SER A 212 -4.67 2.14 -1.07
C SER A 212 -3.35 1.44 -0.76
N CYS A 213 -2.48 2.03 0.01
CA CYS A 213 -1.14 1.52 0.27
C CYS A 213 -1.15 0.52 1.43
N ILE A 214 -1.15 -0.79 1.14
CA ILE A 214 -1.12 -1.86 2.16
C ILE A 214 0.15 -1.75 3.01
N ALA A 215 1.31 -1.47 2.40
CA ALA A 215 2.56 -1.30 3.13
C ALA A 215 2.49 -0.18 4.19
N ALA A 216 1.82 0.93 3.88
CA ALA A 216 1.58 2.00 4.85
C ALA A 216 0.57 1.59 5.93
N ILE A 217 -0.52 0.88 5.56
CA ILE A 217 -1.50 0.34 6.52
C ILE A 217 -0.79 -0.56 7.54
N GLU A 218 0.00 -1.52 7.07
CA GLU A 218 0.71 -2.48 7.93
C GLU A 218 1.76 -1.80 8.81
N ALA A 219 2.57 -0.92 8.24
CA ALA A 219 3.60 -0.20 9.00
C ALA A 219 3.01 0.66 10.11
N LEU A 220 1.95 1.44 9.82
CA LEU A 220 1.31 2.30 10.80
C LEU A 220 0.46 1.51 11.80
N ALA A 221 -0.20 0.44 11.37
CA ALA A 221 -0.89 -0.50 12.26
C ALA A 221 0.08 -1.18 13.23
N CYS A 222 1.28 -1.53 12.75
CA CYS A 222 2.34 -2.13 13.55
C CYS A 222 2.91 -1.18 14.63
N GLY A 223 2.71 0.13 14.48
CA GLY A 223 3.21 1.15 15.40
C GLY A 223 4.51 1.82 14.96
N LEU A 224 4.82 1.84 13.67
CA LEU A 224 5.90 2.63 13.11
C LEU A 224 5.46 4.09 12.93
N LEU A 225 6.39 5.03 13.06
CA LEU A 225 6.19 6.40 12.58
C LEU A 225 6.25 6.37 11.04
N GLY A 226 5.37 7.13 10.37
CA GLY A 226 5.41 7.27 8.92
C GLY A 226 6.12 8.54 8.47
N VAL A 227 6.91 8.47 7.39
CA VAL A 227 7.38 9.61 6.60
C VAL A 227 6.98 9.33 5.16
N VAL A 228 5.94 9.97 4.66
CA VAL A 228 5.33 9.61 3.38
C VAL A 228 4.95 10.85 2.58
N THR A 229 4.80 10.72 1.26
CA THR A 229 4.19 11.78 0.45
C THR A 229 2.68 11.82 0.65
N ASN A 230 2.06 12.99 0.42
CA ASN A 230 0.61 13.16 0.43
C ASN A 230 -0.01 12.91 -0.98
N TYR A 231 0.47 11.90 -1.71
CA TYR A 231 0.10 11.66 -3.10
C TYR A 231 -0.83 10.45 -3.25
N GLY A 232 -1.81 10.57 -4.13
CA GLY A 232 -2.84 9.54 -4.32
C GLY A 232 -3.70 9.36 -3.07
N ALA A 233 -4.06 8.12 -2.74
CA ALA A 233 -4.83 7.78 -1.56
C ALA A 233 -4.01 7.76 -0.26
N LEU A 234 -2.73 8.14 -0.26
CA LEU A 234 -1.92 8.09 0.97
C LEU A 234 -2.47 8.98 2.08
N TYR A 235 -3.02 10.15 1.71
CA TYR A 235 -3.64 11.03 2.72
C TYR A 235 -4.88 10.37 3.38
N GLU A 236 -5.72 9.67 2.60
CA GLU A 236 -6.83 8.90 3.16
C GLU A 236 -6.35 7.69 3.97
N THR A 237 -5.36 6.97 3.44
CA THR A 237 -4.85 5.72 4.03
C THR A 237 -4.12 5.97 5.35
N CYS A 238 -3.32 7.04 5.41
CA CYS A 238 -2.45 7.31 6.55
C CYS A 238 -3.06 8.30 7.55
N ALA A 239 -4.18 8.95 7.24
CA ALA A 239 -4.83 9.97 8.06
C ALA A 239 -3.81 11.03 8.54
N ASP A 240 -3.91 11.51 9.78
CA ASP A 240 -3.04 12.55 10.33
C ASP A 240 -1.84 11.99 11.13
N PHE A 241 -1.49 10.71 10.92
CA PHE A 241 -0.45 10.06 11.74
C PHE A 241 0.98 10.31 11.27
N PRO A 242 1.30 10.23 9.95
CA PRO A 242 2.68 10.36 9.49
C PRO A 242 3.15 11.82 9.42
N ILE A 243 4.44 11.98 9.25
CA ILE A 243 5.03 13.21 8.75
C ILE A 243 4.82 13.21 7.24
N TYR A 244 4.00 14.12 6.75
CA TYR A 244 3.80 14.30 5.32
C TYR A 244 4.88 15.17 4.71
N VAL A 245 5.57 14.63 3.72
CA VAL A 245 6.40 15.40 2.80
C VAL A 245 5.52 15.76 1.60
N PRO A 246 5.30 17.05 1.30
CA PRO A 246 4.49 17.44 0.15
C PRO A 246 5.01 16.81 -1.14
N TYR A 247 4.09 16.21 -1.91
CA TYR A 247 4.47 15.67 -3.21
C TYR A 247 4.90 16.77 -4.16
N LEU A 248 6.02 16.56 -4.82
CA LEU A 248 6.56 17.45 -5.85
C LEU A 248 6.88 16.64 -7.11
N THR A 249 6.54 17.18 -8.27
CA THR A 249 6.86 16.56 -9.57
C THR A 249 8.35 16.60 -9.87
N ASP A 250 9.08 17.58 -9.33
CA ASP A 250 10.54 17.63 -9.38
C ASP A 250 11.12 16.66 -8.34
N LYS A 251 11.64 15.54 -8.85
CA LYS A 251 12.25 14.50 -8.01
C LYS A 251 13.45 15.00 -7.19
N LYS A 252 14.19 16.00 -7.66
CA LYS A 252 15.33 16.55 -6.91
C LYS A 252 14.84 17.31 -5.68
N GLN A 253 13.81 18.13 -5.84
CA GLN A 253 13.21 18.85 -4.72
C GLN A 253 12.56 17.89 -3.73
N LEU A 254 11.86 16.86 -4.21
CA LEU A 254 11.26 15.82 -3.38
C LEU A 254 12.35 15.06 -2.58
N ARG A 255 13.45 14.67 -3.24
CA ARG A 255 14.63 14.07 -2.61
C ARG A 255 15.19 14.95 -1.48
N ASP A 256 15.38 16.25 -1.75
CA ASP A 256 15.96 17.17 -0.79
C ASP A 256 15.08 17.34 0.46
N GLN A 257 13.75 17.36 0.28
CA GLN A 257 12.80 17.37 1.38
C GLN A 257 12.82 16.09 2.19
N PHE A 258 12.91 14.91 1.56
CA PHE A 258 13.06 13.63 2.27
C PHE A 258 14.39 13.57 3.02
N ALA A 259 15.49 13.97 2.42
CA ALA A 259 16.79 14.02 3.08
C ALA A 259 16.75 14.91 4.34
N TYR A 260 16.19 16.12 4.23
CA TYR A 260 16.02 17.02 5.36
C TYR A 260 15.13 16.41 6.47
N THR A 261 14.01 15.79 6.08
CA THR A 261 13.09 15.18 7.03
C THR A 261 13.75 14.00 7.75
N ILE A 262 14.49 13.14 7.02
CA ILE A 262 15.21 12.00 7.60
C ILE A 262 16.32 12.48 8.54
N ASP A 263 17.08 13.51 8.18
CA ASP A 263 18.09 14.11 9.05
C ASP A 263 17.50 14.67 10.35
N SER A 264 16.26 15.14 10.33
CA SER A 264 15.56 15.67 11.52
C SER A 264 15.00 14.58 12.45
N LEU A 265 14.87 13.34 11.99
CA LEU A 265 14.24 12.25 12.75
C LEU A 265 14.84 12.02 14.14
N PRO A 266 16.16 12.10 14.37
CA PRO A 266 16.72 11.93 15.71
C PRO A 266 16.17 12.91 16.76
N GLU A 267 15.81 14.12 16.34
CA GLU A 267 15.19 15.11 17.24
C GLU A 267 13.67 14.93 17.30
N VAL A 268 13.03 14.64 16.18
CA VAL A 268 11.59 14.43 16.11
C VAL A 268 11.15 13.25 16.98
N ILE A 269 11.86 12.13 16.88
CA ILE A 269 11.52 10.88 17.58
C ILE A 269 11.59 11.05 19.11
N LYS A 270 12.49 11.86 19.63
CA LYS A 270 12.56 12.15 21.08
C LYS A 270 11.26 12.74 21.64
N ASN A 271 10.50 13.42 20.79
CA ASN A 271 9.26 14.09 21.15
C ASN A 271 8.00 13.24 20.81
N VAL A 272 8.17 12.09 20.16
CA VAL A 272 7.06 11.19 19.87
C VAL A 272 6.63 10.47 21.14
N GLN A 273 5.40 10.74 21.58
CA GLN A 273 4.83 10.09 22.75
C GLN A 273 4.31 8.69 22.39
N ASP A 274 4.58 7.71 23.22
CA ASP A 274 4.11 6.33 23.06
C ASP A 274 2.57 6.25 22.97
N ASP A 275 1.86 7.08 23.72
CA ASP A 275 0.39 7.15 23.67
C ASP A 275 -0.15 7.59 22.30
N LYS A 276 0.57 8.45 21.58
CA LYS A 276 0.21 8.84 20.20
C LYS A 276 0.32 7.64 19.26
N ILE A 277 1.37 6.86 19.38
CA ILE A 277 1.58 5.63 18.59
C ILE A 277 0.53 4.58 18.95
N LYS A 278 0.23 4.39 20.23
CA LYS A 278 -0.86 3.49 20.69
C LYS A 278 -2.23 3.91 20.16
N PHE A 279 -2.50 5.23 20.09
CA PHE A 279 -3.72 5.74 19.49
C PHE A 279 -3.76 5.45 17.98
N GLN A 280 -2.67 5.66 17.26
CA GLN A 280 -2.52 5.28 15.85
C GLN A 280 -2.84 3.79 15.65
N MET A 281 -2.22 2.89 16.42
CA MET A 281 -2.45 1.44 16.33
C MET A 281 -3.92 1.08 16.57
N LYS A 282 -4.59 1.71 17.56
CA LYS A 282 -6.02 1.52 17.82
C LYS A 282 -6.88 1.98 16.66
N TYR A 283 -6.54 3.12 16.03
CA TYR A 283 -7.21 3.61 14.83
C TYR A 283 -7.14 2.59 13.70
N TYR A 284 -5.94 2.07 13.39
CA TYR A 284 -5.79 1.08 12.34
C TYR A 284 -6.54 -0.21 12.66
N LYS A 285 -6.49 -0.68 13.89
CA LYS A 285 -7.28 -1.84 14.33
C LYS A 285 -8.79 -1.63 14.14
N GLN A 286 -9.28 -0.44 14.40
CA GLN A 286 -10.70 -0.11 14.29
C GLN A 286 -11.19 0.04 12.84
N PHE A 287 -10.33 0.50 11.92
CA PHE A 287 -10.76 0.87 10.57
C PHE A 287 -10.16 0.02 9.44
N TYR A 288 -9.08 -0.70 9.71
CA TYR A 288 -8.31 -1.44 8.70
C TYR A 288 -8.01 -2.90 9.07
N HIS A 289 -8.43 -3.38 10.25
CA HIS A 289 -8.27 -4.79 10.58
C HIS A 289 -9.32 -5.64 9.86
N TRP A 290 -8.94 -6.82 9.36
CA TRP A 290 -9.84 -7.67 8.60
C TRP A 290 -11.06 -8.16 9.39
N ASP A 291 -11.03 -8.23 10.74
CA ASP A 291 -12.23 -8.46 11.56
C ASP A 291 -13.30 -7.38 11.39
N VAL A 292 -12.90 -6.16 11.01
CA VAL A 292 -13.81 -5.05 10.71
C VAL A 292 -14.17 -5.03 9.22
N ILE A 293 -13.18 -5.19 8.34
CA ILE A 293 -13.37 -5.18 6.89
C ILE A 293 -14.35 -6.28 6.43
N LYS A 294 -14.26 -7.49 7.02
CA LYS A 294 -15.20 -8.57 6.74
C LYS A 294 -16.66 -8.20 6.96
N GLN A 295 -16.95 -7.36 7.98
CA GLN A 295 -18.33 -6.95 8.28
C GLN A 295 -18.93 -6.09 7.16
N TYR A 296 -18.13 -5.29 6.48
CA TYR A 296 -18.58 -4.53 5.30
C TYR A 296 -18.88 -5.47 4.13
N TRP A 297 -18.01 -6.45 3.88
CA TRP A 297 -18.26 -7.48 2.88
C TRP A 297 -19.51 -8.32 3.19
N GLU A 298 -19.67 -8.78 4.43
CA GLU A 298 -20.83 -9.57 4.85
C GLU A 298 -22.14 -8.79 4.72
N ARG A 299 -22.15 -7.50 5.12
CA ARG A 299 -23.34 -6.62 4.93
C ARG A 299 -23.68 -6.47 3.47
N PHE A 300 -22.69 -6.22 2.62
CA PHE A 300 -22.89 -6.12 1.17
C PHE A 300 -23.45 -7.43 0.61
N LEU A 301 -22.81 -8.56 0.88
CA LEU A 301 -23.17 -9.87 0.34
C LEU A 301 -24.52 -10.41 0.89
N ASN A 302 -24.96 -9.95 2.06
CA ASN A 302 -26.30 -10.26 2.58
C ASN A 302 -27.40 -9.35 2.01
N GLY A 303 -27.03 -8.21 1.45
CA GLY A 303 -27.97 -7.26 0.85
C GLY A 303 -28.27 -7.51 -0.63
N ILE A 304 -27.58 -8.46 -1.27
CA ILE A 304 -27.73 -8.81 -2.69
C ILE A 304 -28.26 -10.22 -2.89
#